data_21803f4ff9d23c274588edd2f9721ac2
#
_entry.id   21803f4ff9d23c274588edd2f9721ac2
#
_cell.length_a   1.000
_cell.length_b   1.000
_cell.length_c   1.000
_cell.angle_alpha   90.00
_cell.angle_beta   90.00
_cell.angle_gamma   90.00
#
_symmetry.space_group_name_H-M   'P 1'
#
loop_
_entity.id
_entity.type
_entity.pdbx_description
1 polymer ?
#
loop_
_entity_poly.entity_id
_entity_poly.type
_entity_poly.pdbx_seq_one_letter_code
_entity_poly.pdbx_strand_id
1 'polypeptide(L)'
;MSREPERLIRVFPRKTKATPVDALACFGPPGLFDEADEVHISVTFTYDKAIAEDLAEQWRAVAPVKIGGVAYGDAGADFVPGRYIKPGYIFTSRGCPRRCWFCSVWKRDPVPRVLPIIDGWNILDDNLLACPRPHVEAVFAMLRRQKRRIEFTGGLEALALEDYQVDLLASLTPRPNMFFAYDPGDAFETLEHAARRLLAAGFTAASHRMRVYVLIGYPKDTFALAEKRLQQMQSIGFTPMAMLWKPETASQEKYRPEPGWRAFQRRWARPIIIHARAALEEPTP
;
A
#
# COMPACT_ATOMS: atom_id res chain seq x y z
N MET A 1 -9.76 -18.87 28.41
CA MET A 1 -9.03 -18.92 27.13
C MET A 1 -9.99 -19.54 26.12
N SER A 2 -10.53 -18.74 25.19
CA SER A 2 -11.37 -19.26 24.10
C SER A 2 -10.48 -20.07 23.18
N ARG A 3 -10.90 -21.31 22.88
CA ARG A 3 -10.22 -22.20 21.94
C ARG A 3 -10.23 -21.52 20.56
N GLU A 4 -9.11 -21.49 19.87
CA GLU A 4 -9.11 -21.02 18.47
C GLU A 4 -10.03 -21.93 17.64
N PRO A 5 -10.84 -21.37 16.70
CA PRO A 5 -11.70 -22.17 15.85
C PRO A 5 -10.84 -23.10 14.98
N GLU A 6 -11.24 -24.37 14.88
CA GLU A 6 -10.53 -25.39 14.11
C GLU A 6 -10.61 -25.10 12.61
N ARG A 7 -11.77 -24.57 12.15
CA ARG A 7 -12.02 -24.19 10.76
C ARG A 7 -12.48 -22.74 10.67
N LEU A 8 -11.51 -21.82 10.54
CA LEU A 8 -11.75 -20.39 10.37
C LEU A 8 -11.75 -20.01 8.89
N ILE A 9 -12.92 -19.71 8.33
CA ILE A 9 -13.03 -19.10 6.99
C ILE A 9 -12.80 -17.60 7.08
N ARG A 10 -11.97 -17.05 6.16
CA ARG A 10 -11.69 -15.63 6.04
C ARG A 10 -12.25 -15.12 4.73
N VAL A 11 -13.16 -14.16 4.83
CA VAL A 11 -13.88 -13.59 3.68
C VAL A 11 -13.34 -12.19 3.41
N PHE A 12 -13.06 -11.93 2.15
CA PHE A 12 -12.50 -10.66 1.70
C PHE A 12 -13.44 -10.02 0.68
N PRO A 13 -14.01 -8.83 0.95
CA PRO A 13 -14.86 -8.12 -0.01
C PRO A 13 -14.12 -7.78 -1.31
N ARG A 14 -12.78 -7.74 -1.25
CA ARG A 14 -11.92 -7.42 -2.39
C ARG A 14 -10.66 -8.26 -2.41
N LYS A 15 -10.35 -8.85 -3.56
CA LYS A 15 -9.07 -9.49 -3.82
C LYS A 15 -8.01 -8.47 -4.17
N THR A 16 -6.91 -8.45 -3.42
CA THR A 16 -5.72 -7.62 -3.66
C THR A 16 -4.49 -8.51 -3.87
N LYS A 17 -3.35 -7.90 -4.19
CA LYS A 17 -2.08 -8.66 -4.27
C LYS A 17 -1.66 -9.27 -2.93
N ALA A 18 -2.06 -8.63 -1.82
CA ALA A 18 -1.75 -9.07 -0.47
C ALA A 18 -2.76 -10.06 0.12
N THR A 19 -3.90 -10.26 -0.52
CA THR A 19 -4.94 -11.16 -0.02
C THR A 19 -4.47 -12.62 -0.07
N PRO A 20 -4.68 -13.41 0.99
CA PRO A 20 -4.41 -14.86 1.00
C PRO A 20 -5.14 -15.59 -0.12
N VAL A 21 -4.61 -16.74 -0.53
CA VAL A 21 -5.14 -17.54 -1.63
C VAL A 21 -5.26 -19.03 -1.28
N ASP A 22 -5.18 -19.36 0.01
CA ASP A 22 -5.39 -20.72 0.51
C ASP A 22 -6.89 -21.09 0.51
N ALA A 23 -7.20 -22.37 0.79
CA ALA A 23 -8.54 -22.94 0.71
C ALA A 23 -9.57 -22.30 1.67
N LEU A 24 -9.12 -21.62 2.73
CA LEU A 24 -9.98 -20.93 3.70
C LEU A 24 -10.07 -19.41 3.45
N ALA A 25 -9.53 -18.92 2.35
CA ALA A 25 -9.63 -17.52 1.93
C ALA A 25 -10.70 -17.39 0.84
N CYS A 26 -11.87 -16.89 1.20
CA CYS A 26 -13.05 -16.81 0.33
C CYS A 26 -13.31 -15.38 -0.17
N PHE A 27 -14.00 -15.30 -1.31
CA PHE A 27 -14.40 -14.06 -1.98
C PHE A 27 -15.86 -14.19 -2.41
N GLY A 28 -16.72 -13.34 -1.88
CA GLY A 28 -18.16 -13.41 -2.18
C GLY A 28 -18.97 -14.23 -1.18
N PRO A 29 -20.22 -14.58 -1.55
CA PRO A 29 -21.13 -15.32 -0.69
C PRO A 29 -20.67 -16.75 -0.44
N PRO A 30 -21.22 -17.41 0.61
CA PRO A 30 -20.94 -18.83 0.86
C PRO A 30 -21.41 -19.71 -0.30
N GLY A 31 -20.65 -20.75 -0.58
CA GLY A 31 -21.04 -21.84 -1.45
C GLY A 31 -21.95 -22.86 -0.73
N LEU A 32 -22.57 -23.74 -1.50
CA LEU A 32 -23.54 -24.72 -0.97
C LEU A 32 -22.93 -25.67 0.07
N PHE A 33 -21.63 -25.93 0.00
CA PHE A 33 -20.92 -26.92 0.84
C PHE A 33 -19.88 -26.26 1.75
N ASP A 34 -19.97 -24.93 1.93
CA ASP A 34 -19.06 -24.26 2.86
C ASP A 34 -19.47 -24.55 4.30
N GLU A 35 -18.49 -25.02 5.09
CA GLU A 35 -18.62 -25.29 6.50
C GLU A 35 -17.52 -24.54 7.27
N ALA A 36 -17.83 -24.00 8.41
CA ALA A 36 -16.87 -23.29 9.28
C ALA A 36 -17.32 -23.34 10.75
N ASP A 37 -16.36 -23.21 11.67
CA ASP A 37 -16.66 -22.96 13.08
C ASP A 37 -16.86 -21.44 13.32
N GLU A 38 -16.13 -20.62 12.57
CA GLU A 38 -16.20 -19.17 12.63
C GLU A 38 -15.84 -18.56 11.27
N VAL A 39 -16.44 -17.40 10.95
CA VAL A 39 -16.17 -16.65 9.73
C VAL A 39 -15.68 -15.24 10.10
N HIS A 40 -14.53 -14.86 9.56
CA HIS A 40 -14.00 -13.50 9.70
C HIS A 40 -14.07 -12.74 8.39
N ILE A 41 -14.77 -11.60 8.36
CA ILE A 41 -14.77 -10.71 7.21
C ILE A 41 -13.72 -9.63 7.42
N SER A 42 -12.65 -9.69 6.63
CA SER A 42 -11.48 -8.80 6.75
C SER A 42 -11.58 -7.66 5.74
N VAL A 43 -11.69 -6.42 6.24
CA VAL A 43 -11.96 -5.23 5.44
C VAL A 43 -10.82 -4.23 5.54
N THR A 44 -10.14 -4.02 4.41
CA THR A 44 -9.02 -3.08 4.33
C THR A 44 -9.47 -1.65 4.00
N PHE A 45 -10.44 -1.49 3.11
CA PHE A 45 -10.85 -0.18 2.60
C PHE A 45 -12.23 0.22 3.13
N THR A 46 -12.36 1.47 3.57
CA THR A 46 -13.62 2.00 4.14
C THR A 46 -14.79 1.93 3.15
N TYR A 47 -14.52 2.09 1.86
CA TYR A 47 -15.54 2.01 0.80
C TYR A 47 -16.02 0.58 0.49
N ASP A 48 -15.42 -0.45 1.08
CA ASP A 48 -15.87 -1.83 0.96
C ASP A 48 -16.75 -2.28 2.15
N LYS A 49 -17.05 -1.39 3.11
CA LYS A 49 -17.86 -1.73 4.31
C LYS A 49 -19.25 -2.25 3.96
N ALA A 50 -19.95 -1.58 3.03
CA ALA A 50 -21.30 -2.02 2.64
C ALA A 50 -21.29 -3.46 2.07
N ILE A 51 -20.32 -3.77 1.21
CA ILE A 51 -20.15 -5.13 0.67
C ILE A 51 -19.83 -6.13 1.80
N ALA A 52 -19.01 -5.72 2.78
CA ALA A 52 -18.67 -6.57 3.91
C ALA A 52 -19.87 -6.89 4.80
N GLU A 53 -20.75 -5.91 5.01
CA GLU A 53 -21.99 -6.07 5.78
C GLU A 53 -22.97 -7.00 5.08
N ASP A 54 -23.14 -6.88 3.76
CA ASP A 54 -23.94 -7.78 2.95
C ASP A 54 -23.38 -9.22 2.98
N LEU A 55 -22.06 -9.38 2.89
CA LEU A 55 -21.42 -10.69 3.01
C LEU A 55 -21.58 -11.27 4.41
N ALA A 56 -21.51 -10.47 5.45
CA ALA A 56 -21.72 -10.93 6.82
C ALA A 56 -23.10 -11.52 7.02
N GLU A 57 -24.13 -10.88 6.48
CA GLU A 57 -25.50 -11.38 6.55
C GLU A 57 -25.62 -12.76 5.89
N GLN A 58 -25.02 -12.94 4.72
CA GLN A 58 -25.06 -14.20 3.99
C GLN A 58 -24.27 -15.31 4.69
N TRP A 59 -23.08 -15.00 5.23
CA TRP A 59 -22.24 -16.00 5.91
C TRP A 59 -22.75 -16.41 7.29
N ARG A 60 -23.66 -15.66 7.93
CA ARG A 60 -24.32 -16.06 9.19
C ARG A 60 -25.13 -17.37 9.08
N ALA A 61 -25.54 -17.74 7.86
CA ALA A 61 -26.19 -19.02 7.62
C ALA A 61 -25.23 -20.22 7.77
N VAL A 62 -23.93 -20.00 7.70
CA VAL A 62 -22.88 -21.03 7.78
C VAL A 62 -22.31 -21.13 9.19
N ALA A 63 -21.90 -20.00 9.78
CA ALA A 63 -21.28 -19.96 11.11
C ALA A 63 -21.35 -18.55 11.73
N PRO A 64 -20.99 -18.39 13.03
CA PRO A 64 -20.82 -17.07 13.64
C PRO A 64 -19.86 -16.19 12.88
N VAL A 65 -20.24 -14.92 12.62
CA VAL A 65 -19.46 -13.97 11.79
C VAL A 65 -18.89 -12.85 12.64
N LYS A 66 -17.60 -12.56 12.47
CA LYS A 66 -16.93 -11.37 12.94
C LYS A 66 -16.51 -10.50 11.76
N ILE A 67 -16.82 -9.20 11.82
CA ILE A 67 -16.34 -8.21 10.85
C ILE A 67 -15.25 -7.39 11.51
N GLY A 68 -14.14 -7.19 10.81
CA GLY A 68 -13.03 -6.40 11.33
C GLY A 68 -12.05 -5.95 10.25
N GLY A 69 -10.88 -5.55 10.70
CA GLY A 69 -9.79 -5.07 9.86
C GLY A 69 -9.65 -3.55 9.86
N VAL A 70 -8.69 -3.06 9.09
CA VAL A 70 -8.25 -1.65 9.07
C VAL A 70 -9.40 -0.67 8.84
N ALA A 71 -10.36 -1.02 8.01
CA ALA A 71 -11.54 -0.18 7.73
C ALA A 71 -12.43 0.03 8.96
N TYR A 72 -12.41 -0.87 9.93
CA TYR A 72 -13.16 -0.81 11.18
C TYR A 72 -12.33 -0.33 12.38
N GLY A 73 -11.13 0.21 12.12
CA GLY A 73 -10.26 0.76 13.16
C GLY A 73 -9.38 -0.28 13.85
N ASP A 74 -9.34 -1.51 13.34
CA ASP A 74 -8.42 -2.53 13.85
C ASP A 74 -6.96 -2.10 13.60
N ALA A 75 -6.23 -1.90 14.67
CA ALA A 75 -4.83 -1.48 14.63
C ALA A 75 -3.86 -2.61 14.24
N GLY A 76 -4.35 -3.84 14.07
CA GLY A 76 -3.53 -5.00 13.71
C GLY A 76 -2.54 -5.41 14.79
N ALA A 77 -2.93 -5.29 16.09
CA ALA A 77 -2.08 -5.67 17.22
C ALA A 77 -1.69 -7.16 17.19
N ASP A 78 -2.63 -8.02 16.81
CA ASP A 78 -2.46 -9.48 16.76
C ASP A 78 -2.21 -9.97 15.35
N PHE A 79 -1.20 -9.39 14.70
CA PHE A 79 -0.84 -9.78 13.34
C PHE A 79 -0.30 -11.22 13.29
N VAL A 80 -1.06 -12.10 12.64
CA VAL A 80 -0.65 -13.49 12.36
C VAL A 80 -0.33 -13.61 10.88
N PRO A 81 0.93 -13.93 10.52
CA PRO A 81 1.34 -14.12 9.11
C PRO A 81 0.47 -15.16 8.41
N GLY A 82 0.01 -14.83 7.20
CA GLY A 82 -0.82 -15.72 6.40
C GLY A 82 -2.30 -15.74 6.76
N ARG A 83 -2.72 -15.18 7.91
CA ARG A 83 -4.15 -15.20 8.31
C ARG A 83 -4.98 -14.23 7.46
N TYR A 84 -4.70 -12.93 7.48
CA TYR A 84 -5.45 -11.91 6.71
C TYR A 84 -4.67 -11.28 5.58
N ILE A 85 -3.37 -11.44 5.55
CA ILE A 85 -2.51 -11.16 4.41
C ILE A 85 -1.62 -12.36 4.13
N LYS A 86 -1.32 -12.60 2.86
CA LYS A 86 -0.54 -13.78 2.45
C LYS A 86 0.87 -13.76 3.02
N PRO A 87 1.51 -14.92 3.20
CA PRO A 87 2.88 -15.02 3.68
C PRO A 87 3.85 -14.15 2.89
N GLY A 88 4.76 -13.49 3.61
CA GLY A 88 5.77 -12.59 3.03
C GLY A 88 5.37 -11.14 2.92
N TYR A 89 4.07 -10.82 3.04
CA TYR A 89 3.57 -9.47 3.23
C TYR A 89 3.47 -9.22 4.73
N ILE A 90 4.14 -8.21 5.24
CA ILE A 90 4.26 -7.96 6.68
C ILE A 90 4.06 -6.50 7.04
N PHE A 91 3.69 -6.30 8.29
CA PHE A 91 3.75 -5.02 8.97
C PHE A 91 4.81 -5.13 10.07
N THR A 92 5.73 -4.17 10.12
CA THR A 92 6.72 -4.03 11.20
C THR A 92 6.41 -2.83 12.08
N SER A 93 5.56 -1.94 11.59
CA SER A 93 5.02 -0.80 12.33
C SER A 93 3.63 -0.41 11.86
N ARG A 94 2.93 0.36 12.68
CA ARG A 94 1.67 1.01 12.34
C ARG A 94 1.72 2.47 12.76
N GLY A 95 0.98 3.29 12.04
CA GLY A 95 0.85 4.71 12.34
C GLY A 95 1.74 5.60 11.47
N CYS A 96 1.36 6.88 11.41
CA CYS A 96 2.06 7.89 10.63
C CYS A 96 1.90 9.27 11.29
N PRO A 97 2.99 10.04 11.49
CA PRO A 97 2.92 11.37 12.08
C PRO A 97 2.39 12.44 11.08
N ARG A 98 2.32 12.10 9.79
CA ARG A 98 1.77 12.98 8.76
C ARG A 98 0.26 13.08 8.88
N ARG A 99 -0.25 14.29 8.73
CA ARG A 99 -1.69 14.58 8.82
C ARG A 99 -2.28 14.87 7.44
N CYS A 100 -2.00 14.00 6.47
CA CYS A 100 -2.54 14.14 5.12
C CYS A 100 -4.06 14.13 5.17
N TRP A 101 -4.70 15.13 4.57
CA TRP A 101 -6.16 15.34 4.66
C TRP A 101 -6.99 14.18 4.10
N PHE A 102 -6.45 13.42 3.15
CA PHE A 102 -7.08 12.29 2.47
C PHE A 102 -6.82 10.94 3.13
N CYS A 103 -5.96 10.89 4.16
CA CYS A 103 -5.49 9.66 4.78
C CYS A 103 -6.14 9.45 6.16
N SER A 104 -6.58 8.23 6.44
CA SER A 104 -7.18 7.84 7.73
C SER A 104 -6.17 7.29 8.74
N VAL A 105 -4.94 7.00 8.33
CA VAL A 105 -3.93 6.38 9.22
C VAL A 105 -3.67 7.21 10.46
N TRP A 106 -3.36 8.50 10.31
CA TRP A 106 -3.05 9.39 11.43
C TRP A 106 -4.24 9.63 12.38
N LYS A 107 -5.48 9.42 11.90
CA LYS A 107 -6.69 9.50 12.74
C LYS A 107 -6.78 8.32 13.68
N ARG A 108 -6.25 7.17 13.29
CA ARG A 108 -6.22 5.94 14.07
C ARG A 108 -4.94 5.84 14.90
N ASP A 109 -3.78 5.99 14.25
CA ASP A 109 -2.45 5.86 14.85
C ASP A 109 -1.59 7.08 14.46
N PRO A 110 -1.65 8.21 15.21
CA PRO A 110 -0.93 9.43 14.85
C PRO A 110 0.58 9.36 15.16
N VAL A 111 1.03 8.36 15.89
CA VAL A 111 2.43 8.14 16.27
C VAL A 111 2.84 6.73 15.78
N PRO A 112 4.00 6.60 15.11
CA PRO A 112 4.48 5.28 14.71
C PRO A 112 4.65 4.35 15.91
N ARG A 113 3.99 3.20 15.85
CA ARG A 113 4.04 2.14 16.86
C ARG A 113 4.74 0.93 16.23
N VAL A 114 5.84 0.51 16.83
CA VAL A 114 6.60 -0.67 16.36
C VAL A 114 5.89 -1.97 16.73
N LEU A 115 6.00 -2.95 15.87
CA LEU A 115 5.45 -4.30 16.04
C LEU A 115 6.60 -5.32 16.08
N PRO A 116 6.36 -6.56 16.54
CA PRO A 116 7.32 -7.63 16.42
C PRO A 116 7.76 -7.83 14.96
N ILE A 117 9.06 -7.94 14.73
CA ILE A 117 9.62 -8.15 13.40
C ILE A 117 9.57 -9.64 13.08
N ILE A 118 8.85 -9.98 12.03
CA ILE A 118 8.74 -11.32 11.48
C ILE A 118 9.32 -11.36 10.08
N ASP A 119 9.70 -12.54 9.59
CA ASP A 119 10.29 -12.68 8.26
C ASP A 119 9.28 -12.37 7.15
N GLY A 120 9.70 -11.55 6.19
CA GLY A 120 8.92 -11.18 5.03
C GLY A 120 9.71 -10.31 4.06
N TRP A 121 9.15 -10.04 2.89
CA TRP A 121 9.83 -9.30 1.82
C TRP A 121 9.01 -8.16 1.23
N ASN A 122 7.73 -8.05 1.57
CA ASN A 122 6.89 -6.93 1.17
C ASN A 122 6.41 -6.18 2.42
N ILE A 123 6.95 -4.99 2.62
CA ILE A 123 6.67 -4.14 3.78
C ILE A 123 5.44 -3.29 3.48
N LEU A 124 4.42 -3.43 4.33
CA LEU A 124 3.15 -2.72 4.24
C LEU A 124 2.98 -1.64 5.31
N ASP A 125 4.06 -1.27 5.99
CA ASP A 125 4.04 -0.26 7.05
C ASP A 125 3.42 1.04 6.56
N ASP A 126 2.70 1.70 7.45
CA ASP A 126 2.08 3.00 7.14
C ASP A 126 3.15 4.10 6.93
N ASN A 127 4.26 4.05 7.67
CA ASN A 127 5.43 4.92 7.49
C ASN A 127 6.66 4.36 8.22
N LEU A 128 7.36 3.41 7.60
CA LEU A 128 8.55 2.78 8.20
C LEU A 128 9.67 3.79 8.51
N LEU A 129 9.90 4.76 7.61
CA LEU A 129 11.02 5.70 7.75
C LEU A 129 10.86 6.68 8.92
N ALA A 130 9.62 6.87 9.42
CA ALA A 130 9.35 7.69 10.59
C ALA A 130 9.48 6.91 11.93
N CYS A 131 9.83 5.62 11.87
CA CYS A 131 10.05 4.82 13.07
C CYS A 131 11.43 5.12 13.70
N PRO A 132 11.62 4.81 15.00
CA PRO A 132 12.91 4.95 15.66
C PRO A 132 14.02 4.18 14.92
N ARG A 133 15.19 4.80 14.79
CA ARG A 133 16.34 4.25 14.07
C ARG A 133 16.68 2.80 14.43
N PRO A 134 16.71 2.37 15.71
CA PRO A 134 17.00 0.98 16.05
C PRO A 134 15.98 -0.01 15.43
N HIS A 135 14.70 0.38 15.34
CA HIS A 135 13.69 -0.44 14.71
C HIS A 135 13.91 -0.54 13.20
N VAL A 136 14.15 0.58 12.53
CA VAL A 136 14.46 0.60 11.08
C VAL A 136 15.66 -0.29 10.78
N GLU A 137 16.75 -0.16 11.53
CA GLU A 137 17.96 -0.99 11.37
C GLU A 137 17.67 -2.49 11.58
N ALA A 138 16.85 -2.84 12.59
CA ALA A 138 16.45 -4.22 12.84
C ALA A 138 15.58 -4.80 11.71
N VAL A 139 14.65 -4.01 11.15
CA VAL A 139 13.87 -4.39 9.96
C VAL A 139 14.80 -4.66 8.79
N PHE A 140 15.75 -3.78 8.49
CA PHE A 140 16.69 -3.98 7.39
C PHE A 140 17.64 -5.16 7.62
N ALA A 141 18.01 -5.46 8.87
CA ALA A 141 18.75 -6.67 9.22
C ALA A 141 17.95 -7.94 8.88
N MET A 142 16.66 -7.96 9.14
CA MET A 142 15.74 -9.02 8.71
C MET A 142 15.66 -9.11 7.19
N LEU A 143 15.47 -7.96 6.49
CA LEU A 143 15.32 -7.91 5.04
C LEU A 143 16.54 -8.41 4.28
N ARG A 144 17.77 -8.17 4.79
CA ARG A 144 19.01 -8.69 4.18
C ARG A 144 19.07 -10.22 4.15
N ARG A 145 18.37 -10.91 5.06
CA ARG A 145 18.31 -12.38 5.09
C ARG A 145 17.32 -12.95 4.07
N GLN A 146 16.45 -12.12 3.50
CA GLN A 146 15.46 -12.60 2.55
C GLN A 146 16.10 -12.90 1.18
N LYS A 147 15.79 -14.07 0.63
CA LYS A 147 16.30 -14.49 -0.70
C LYS A 147 15.46 -13.94 -1.87
N ARG A 148 14.61 -12.97 -1.61
CA ARG A 148 13.71 -12.36 -2.59
C ARG A 148 13.97 -10.87 -2.70
N ARG A 149 13.51 -10.29 -3.82
CA ARG A 149 13.51 -8.82 -3.94
C ARG A 149 12.54 -8.23 -2.93
N ILE A 150 13.04 -7.29 -2.18
CA ILE A 150 12.26 -6.55 -1.19
C ILE A 150 11.37 -5.53 -1.91
N GLU A 151 10.15 -5.39 -1.41
CA GLU A 151 9.18 -4.39 -1.86
C GLU A 151 8.68 -3.55 -0.69
N PHE A 152 8.67 -2.24 -0.83
CA PHE A 152 8.13 -1.31 0.15
C PHE A 152 6.79 -0.75 -0.38
N THR A 153 5.78 -1.62 -0.49
CA THR A 153 4.49 -1.24 -1.10
C THR A 153 3.55 -0.47 -0.16
N GLY A 154 3.84 -0.45 1.15
CA GLY A 154 3.14 0.42 2.11
C GLY A 154 3.45 1.90 1.90
N GLY A 155 4.60 2.18 1.31
CA GLY A 155 5.07 3.53 1.01
C GLY A 155 6.25 3.94 1.89
N LEU A 156 7.10 4.79 1.31
CA LEU A 156 8.22 5.43 1.97
C LEU A 156 8.03 6.94 1.90
N GLU A 157 8.30 7.63 2.99
CA GLU A 157 8.16 9.09 3.04
C GLU A 157 9.47 9.77 2.68
N ALA A 158 9.47 10.59 1.61
CA ALA A 158 10.67 11.30 1.16
C ALA A 158 11.17 12.34 2.20
N LEU A 159 10.25 12.97 2.94
CA LEU A 159 10.59 13.94 3.98
C LEU A 159 11.32 13.30 5.18
N ALA A 160 10.99 12.05 5.50
CA ALA A 160 11.62 11.30 6.59
C ALA A 160 12.89 10.55 6.17
N LEU A 161 13.27 10.61 4.87
CA LEU A 161 14.42 9.87 4.35
C LEU A 161 15.75 10.49 4.84
N GLU A 162 16.50 9.77 5.65
CA GLU A 162 17.82 10.14 6.16
C GLU A 162 18.94 9.37 5.42
N ASP A 163 20.20 9.86 5.51
CA ASP A 163 21.34 9.27 4.79
C ASP A 163 21.55 7.79 5.16
N TYR A 164 21.49 7.45 6.45
CA TYR A 164 21.64 6.06 6.89
C TYR A 164 20.55 5.15 6.29
N GLN A 165 19.34 5.67 6.04
CA GLN A 165 18.26 4.91 5.43
C GLN A 165 18.52 4.69 3.92
N VAL A 166 19.11 5.67 3.25
CA VAL A 166 19.58 5.51 1.86
C VAL A 166 20.63 4.41 1.79
N ASP A 167 21.60 4.39 2.72
CA ASP A 167 22.62 3.35 2.81
C ASP A 167 22.01 1.96 3.08
N LEU A 168 21.01 1.91 3.98
CA LEU A 168 20.27 0.67 4.25
C LEU A 168 19.54 0.17 3.00
N LEU A 169 18.84 1.03 2.26
CA LEU A 169 18.16 0.68 1.00
C LEU A 169 19.19 0.20 -0.04
N ALA A 170 20.32 0.88 -0.14
CA ALA A 170 21.40 0.53 -1.05
C ALA A 170 22.08 -0.80 -0.69
N SER A 171 22.06 -1.22 0.56
CA SER A 171 22.66 -2.48 1.01
C SER A 171 21.84 -3.73 0.66
N LEU A 172 20.59 -3.60 0.25
CA LEU A 172 19.73 -4.73 -0.08
C LEU A 172 20.08 -5.31 -1.47
N THR A 173 20.22 -6.64 -1.53
CA THR A 173 20.51 -7.37 -2.76
C THR A 173 19.52 -8.52 -2.95
N PRO A 174 18.79 -8.56 -4.09
CA PRO A 174 18.76 -7.57 -5.18
C PRO A 174 18.13 -6.23 -4.75
N ARG A 175 18.51 -5.13 -5.44
CA ARG A 175 17.96 -3.80 -5.15
C ARG A 175 16.45 -3.80 -4.99
N PRO A 176 15.88 -3.14 -3.98
CA PRO A 176 14.45 -3.20 -3.67
C PRO A 176 13.59 -2.39 -4.65
N ASN A 177 12.30 -2.72 -4.69
CA ASN A 177 11.29 -1.85 -5.27
C ASN A 177 10.79 -0.90 -4.17
N MET A 178 10.94 0.40 -4.39
CA MET A 178 10.56 1.45 -3.45
C MET A 178 9.36 2.21 -4.00
N PHE A 179 8.42 2.53 -3.13
CA PHE A 179 7.27 3.36 -3.46
C PHE A 179 7.25 4.56 -2.52
N PHE A 180 7.48 5.73 -3.06
CA PHE A 180 7.32 7.01 -2.38
C PHE A 180 5.92 7.57 -2.61
N ALA A 181 5.62 8.72 -2.04
CA ALA A 181 4.39 9.46 -2.30
C ALA A 181 4.71 10.92 -2.65
N TYR A 182 3.97 11.47 -3.60
CA TYR A 182 3.96 12.87 -3.94
C TYR A 182 2.51 13.34 -4.00
N ASP A 183 2.07 13.94 -2.91
CA ASP A 183 0.67 14.27 -2.68
C ASP A 183 0.44 15.78 -2.68
N PRO A 184 -0.81 16.23 -2.81
CA PRO A 184 -1.15 17.66 -2.74
C PRO A 184 -0.67 18.28 -1.43
N GLY A 185 0.17 19.31 -1.54
CA GLY A 185 0.80 19.99 -0.41
C GLY A 185 2.24 19.56 -0.13
N ASP A 186 2.75 18.54 -0.79
CA ASP A 186 4.17 18.18 -0.71
C ASP A 186 5.03 19.14 -1.55
N ALA A 187 6.19 19.50 -1.02
CA ALA A 187 7.17 20.28 -1.76
C ALA A 187 7.90 19.40 -2.77
N PHE A 188 7.97 19.83 -4.03
CA PHE A 188 8.67 19.11 -5.10
C PHE A 188 10.15 18.87 -4.76
N GLU A 189 10.78 19.88 -4.15
CA GLU A 189 12.20 19.88 -3.74
C GLU A 189 12.52 18.73 -2.77
N THR A 190 11.56 18.31 -1.96
CA THR A 190 11.73 17.15 -1.06
C THR A 190 11.93 15.85 -1.85
N LEU A 191 11.10 15.63 -2.86
CA LEU A 191 11.21 14.46 -3.73
C LEU A 191 12.46 14.53 -4.61
N GLU A 192 12.80 15.72 -5.13
CA GLU A 192 14.02 15.94 -5.90
C GLU A 192 15.27 15.65 -5.06
N HIS A 193 15.30 16.11 -3.79
CA HIS A 193 16.39 15.80 -2.87
C HIS A 193 16.51 14.29 -2.60
N ALA A 194 15.39 13.61 -2.33
CA ALA A 194 15.37 12.17 -2.14
C ALA A 194 15.86 11.42 -3.40
N ALA A 195 15.41 11.83 -4.59
CA ALA A 195 15.84 11.27 -5.86
C ALA A 195 17.37 11.38 -6.07
N ARG A 196 17.93 12.58 -5.87
CA ARG A 196 19.39 12.82 -5.99
C ARG A 196 20.20 11.90 -5.08
N ARG A 197 19.77 11.72 -3.82
CA ARG A 197 20.46 10.86 -2.85
C ARG A 197 20.38 9.39 -3.25
N LEU A 198 19.23 8.91 -3.70
CA LEU A 198 19.05 7.54 -4.18
C LEU A 198 19.89 7.29 -5.44
N LEU A 199 19.91 8.22 -6.39
CA LEU A 199 20.74 8.12 -7.61
C LEU A 199 22.23 8.08 -7.26
N ALA A 200 22.69 8.93 -6.32
CA ALA A 200 24.07 8.92 -5.82
C ALA A 200 24.43 7.60 -5.13
N ALA A 201 23.47 6.93 -4.49
CA ALA A 201 23.64 5.61 -3.87
C ALA A 201 23.56 4.43 -4.88
N GLY A 202 23.52 4.73 -6.19
CA GLY A 202 23.58 3.75 -7.27
C GLY A 202 22.22 3.16 -7.68
N PHE A 203 21.10 3.76 -7.30
CA PHE A 203 19.83 3.46 -7.96
C PHE A 203 19.78 4.16 -9.32
N THR A 204 18.99 3.64 -10.27
CA THR A 204 18.89 4.22 -11.60
C THR A 204 17.43 4.38 -12.00
N ALA A 205 17.11 5.43 -12.75
CA ALA A 205 15.78 5.64 -13.31
C ALA A 205 15.38 4.47 -14.23
N ALA A 206 16.29 4.00 -15.07
CA ALA A 206 16.07 2.87 -16.00
C ALA A 206 15.70 1.55 -15.30
N SER A 207 16.02 1.38 -14.02
CA SER A 207 15.65 0.17 -13.26
C SER A 207 14.16 0.12 -12.89
N HIS A 208 13.43 1.24 -12.97
CA HIS A 208 12.03 1.43 -12.58
C HIS A 208 11.73 1.00 -11.13
N ARG A 209 12.73 1.06 -10.25
CA ARG A 209 12.62 0.64 -8.84
C ARG A 209 12.27 1.79 -7.91
N MET A 210 12.63 3.00 -8.28
CA MET A 210 12.24 4.23 -7.63
C MET A 210 10.85 4.61 -8.16
N ARG A 211 9.80 4.24 -7.44
CA ARG A 211 8.41 4.50 -7.83
C ARG A 211 7.80 5.54 -6.91
N VAL A 212 6.81 6.27 -7.41
CA VAL A 212 6.11 7.27 -6.61
C VAL A 212 4.62 7.24 -6.91
N TYR A 213 3.81 7.12 -5.86
CA TYR A 213 2.38 7.33 -5.95
C TYR A 213 2.08 8.81 -6.04
N VAL A 214 1.25 9.21 -6.98
CA VAL A 214 0.79 10.58 -7.16
C VAL A 214 -0.74 10.60 -7.07
N LEU A 215 -1.27 11.27 -6.06
CA LEU A 215 -2.71 11.38 -5.87
C LEU A 215 -3.31 12.27 -6.96
N ILE A 216 -4.38 11.78 -7.63
CA ILE A 216 -5.07 12.48 -8.72
C ILE A 216 -6.58 12.44 -8.54
N GLY A 217 -7.30 13.36 -9.21
CA GLY A 217 -8.76 13.37 -9.29
C GLY A 217 -9.44 13.69 -7.95
N TYR A 218 -8.77 14.34 -7.03
CA TYR A 218 -9.36 14.87 -5.80
C TYR A 218 -10.12 16.18 -6.06
N PRO A 219 -10.97 16.66 -5.12
CA PRO A 219 -11.71 17.92 -5.31
C PRO A 219 -10.78 19.07 -5.72
N LYS A 220 -11.15 19.76 -6.80
CA LYS A 220 -10.39 20.85 -7.44
C LYS A 220 -9.12 20.43 -8.20
N ASP A 221 -8.81 19.14 -8.32
CA ASP A 221 -7.74 18.67 -9.20
C ASP A 221 -8.17 18.79 -10.68
N THR A 222 -7.21 18.98 -11.58
CA THR A 222 -7.42 19.00 -13.02
C THR A 222 -6.46 18.06 -13.72
N PHE A 223 -6.83 17.61 -14.93
CA PHE A 223 -5.93 16.76 -15.73
C PHE A 223 -4.56 17.40 -15.95
N ALA A 224 -4.53 18.72 -16.21
CA ALA A 224 -3.29 19.46 -16.41
C ALA A 224 -2.40 19.49 -15.15
N LEU A 225 -2.98 19.71 -13.97
CA LEU A 225 -2.25 19.72 -12.70
C LEU A 225 -1.74 18.30 -12.35
N ALA A 226 -2.57 17.29 -12.58
CA ALA A 226 -2.19 15.89 -12.37
C ALA A 226 -1.05 15.48 -13.32
N GLU A 227 -1.15 15.81 -14.62
CA GLU A 227 -0.11 15.54 -15.62
C GLU A 227 1.21 16.22 -15.23
N LYS A 228 1.17 17.50 -14.83
CA LYS A 228 2.35 18.23 -14.37
C LYS A 228 3.04 17.52 -13.19
N ARG A 229 2.29 17.10 -12.16
CA ARG A 229 2.87 16.38 -11.00
C ARG A 229 3.52 15.06 -11.42
N LEU A 230 2.88 14.31 -12.31
CA LEU A 230 3.40 13.03 -12.81
C LEU A 230 4.66 13.22 -13.64
N GLN A 231 4.71 14.22 -14.52
CA GLN A 231 5.88 14.56 -15.33
C GLN A 231 7.04 15.07 -14.46
N GLN A 232 6.78 15.90 -13.43
CA GLN A 232 7.79 16.31 -12.45
C GLN A 232 8.47 15.10 -11.79
N MET A 233 7.71 14.08 -11.39
CA MET A 233 8.30 12.88 -10.80
C MET A 233 9.15 12.09 -11.81
N GLN A 234 8.70 12.03 -13.05
CA GLN A 234 9.45 11.36 -14.13
C GLN A 234 10.77 12.09 -14.43
N SER A 235 10.77 13.43 -14.47
CA SER A 235 11.97 14.22 -14.79
C SER A 235 13.09 14.07 -13.75
N ILE A 236 12.78 13.73 -12.51
CA ILE A 236 13.78 13.50 -11.45
C ILE A 236 14.14 12.01 -11.26
N GLY A 237 13.68 11.13 -12.15
CA GLY A 237 14.07 9.71 -12.18
C GLY A 237 13.14 8.75 -11.46
N PHE A 238 12.02 9.19 -10.91
CA PHE A 238 10.99 8.28 -10.41
C PHE A 238 10.10 7.74 -11.53
N THR A 239 9.56 6.54 -11.33
CA THR A 239 8.45 6.01 -12.14
C THR A 239 7.14 6.40 -11.46
N PRO A 240 6.40 7.40 -11.94
CA PRO A 240 5.16 7.84 -11.32
C PRO A 240 4.05 6.81 -11.51
N MET A 241 3.15 6.72 -10.52
CA MET A 241 1.97 5.87 -10.56
C MET A 241 0.76 6.64 -10.07
N ALA A 242 -0.17 6.93 -10.96
CA ALA A 242 -1.37 7.69 -10.63
C ALA A 242 -2.31 6.91 -9.69
N MET A 243 -2.62 7.50 -8.55
CA MET A 243 -3.55 6.97 -7.56
C MET A 243 -4.83 7.82 -7.57
N LEU A 244 -5.91 7.27 -8.11
CA LEU A 244 -7.19 7.97 -8.17
C LEU A 244 -7.80 8.06 -6.76
N TRP A 245 -8.01 9.29 -6.32
CA TRP A 245 -8.61 9.58 -5.03
C TRP A 245 -10.02 9.00 -4.91
N LYS A 246 -10.34 8.52 -3.72
CA LYS A 246 -11.69 8.08 -3.35
C LYS A 246 -12.04 8.66 -1.98
N PRO A 247 -13.23 9.24 -1.81
CA PRO A 247 -13.66 9.74 -0.52
C PRO A 247 -13.81 8.59 0.49
N GLU A 248 -13.47 8.87 1.73
CA GLU A 248 -13.47 7.89 2.83
C GLU A 248 -14.88 7.36 3.13
N THR A 249 -15.89 8.19 2.92
CA THR A 249 -17.30 7.91 3.24
C THR A 249 -18.12 7.37 2.06
N ALA A 250 -17.55 7.29 0.87
CA ALA A 250 -18.29 6.83 -0.30
C ALA A 250 -18.35 5.31 -0.35
N SER A 251 -19.54 4.73 -0.40
CA SER A 251 -19.73 3.38 -0.89
C SER A 251 -19.27 3.33 -2.36
N GLN A 252 -18.72 2.20 -2.80
CA GLN A 252 -18.29 2.06 -4.21
C GLN A 252 -19.40 2.35 -5.21
N GLU A 253 -20.65 2.09 -4.83
CA GLU A 253 -21.83 2.30 -5.69
C GLU A 253 -22.18 3.77 -5.89
N LYS A 254 -21.91 4.62 -4.90
CA LYS A 254 -22.29 6.05 -4.94
C LYS A 254 -21.18 6.95 -5.48
N TYR A 255 -19.90 6.57 -5.34
CA TYR A 255 -18.82 7.39 -5.84
C TYR A 255 -18.54 7.08 -7.32
N ARG A 256 -18.67 8.08 -8.15
CA ARG A 256 -18.23 8.06 -9.54
C ARG A 256 -17.21 9.19 -9.72
N PRO A 257 -15.96 8.89 -10.06
CA PRO A 257 -15.00 9.94 -10.44
C PRO A 257 -15.55 10.66 -11.67
N GLU A 258 -15.23 11.94 -11.82
CA GLU A 258 -15.56 12.69 -13.02
C GLU A 258 -15.14 11.92 -14.29
N PRO A 259 -15.88 12.08 -15.41
CA PRO A 259 -15.55 11.42 -16.66
C PRO A 259 -14.09 11.67 -17.06
N GLY A 260 -13.39 10.60 -17.50
CA GLY A 260 -12.01 10.69 -17.95
C GLY A 260 -10.95 10.34 -16.89
N TRP A 261 -11.16 10.53 -15.59
CA TRP A 261 -10.14 10.24 -14.56
C TRP A 261 -9.68 8.78 -14.54
N ARG A 262 -10.58 7.82 -14.77
CA ARG A 262 -10.19 6.41 -14.87
C ARG A 262 -9.35 6.11 -16.12
N ALA A 263 -9.65 6.78 -17.24
CA ALA A 263 -8.86 6.66 -18.46
C ALA A 263 -7.48 7.31 -18.27
N PHE A 264 -7.44 8.49 -17.65
CA PHE A 264 -6.21 9.19 -17.28
C PHE A 264 -5.34 8.30 -16.36
N GLN A 265 -5.92 7.76 -15.27
CA GLN A 265 -5.20 6.86 -14.37
C GLN A 265 -4.57 5.68 -15.09
N ARG A 266 -5.31 5.02 -16.01
CA ARG A 266 -4.78 3.87 -16.75
C ARG A 266 -3.52 4.19 -17.55
N ARG A 267 -3.38 5.42 -18.06
CA ARG A 267 -2.18 5.87 -18.79
C ARG A 267 -0.95 5.99 -17.88
N TRP A 268 -1.15 6.28 -16.60
CA TRP A 268 -0.11 6.53 -15.60
C TRP A 268 -0.03 5.47 -14.48
N ALA A 269 -0.73 4.34 -14.62
CA ALA A 269 -0.77 3.30 -13.58
C ALA A 269 0.16 2.11 -13.87
N ARG A 270 0.76 2.04 -15.07
CA ARG A 270 1.60 0.90 -15.49
C ARG A 270 2.94 1.40 -16.00
N PRO A 271 4.06 1.01 -15.36
CA PRO A 271 5.39 1.43 -15.77
C PRO A 271 5.66 1.23 -17.28
N ILE A 272 5.28 0.07 -17.83
CA ILE A 272 5.49 -0.24 -19.25
C ILE A 272 4.81 0.76 -20.20
N ILE A 273 3.61 1.25 -19.84
CA ILE A 273 2.89 2.24 -20.65
C ILE A 273 3.57 3.61 -20.55
N ILE A 274 4.02 3.98 -19.34
CA ILE A 274 4.67 5.25 -19.05
C ILE A 274 5.97 5.36 -19.85
N HIS A 275 6.79 4.31 -19.85
CA HIS A 275 8.08 4.31 -20.53
C HIS A 275 7.95 4.19 -22.06
N ALA A 276 6.95 3.42 -22.54
CA ALA A 276 6.68 3.36 -23.98
C ALA A 276 6.27 4.73 -24.54
N ARG A 277 5.54 5.54 -23.78
CA ARG A 277 5.18 6.91 -24.19
C ARG A 277 6.39 7.85 -24.16
N ALA A 278 7.19 7.81 -23.11
CA ALA A 278 8.40 8.64 -23.02
C ALA A 278 9.33 8.40 -24.21
N ALA A 279 9.51 7.14 -24.61
CA ALA A 279 10.32 6.79 -25.78
C ALA A 279 9.74 7.28 -27.13
N LEU A 280 8.43 7.53 -27.22
CA LEU A 280 7.78 8.07 -28.40
C LEU A 280 7.78 9.61 -28.44
N GLU A 281 7.92 10.26 -27.28
CA GLU A 281 7.93 11.71 -27.11
C GLU A 281 9.36 12.29 -27.16
N GLU A 282 10.40 11.45 -27.08
CA GLU A 282 11.78 11.89 -27.32
C GLU A 282 11.94 12.25 -28.80
N PRO A 283 12.37 13.47 -29.14
CA PRO A 283 12.68 13.82 -30.53
C PRO A 283 13.80 12.92 -31.03
N THR A 284 13.53 12.24 -32.15
CA THR A 284 14.55 11.47 -32.85
C THR A 284 15.74 12.40 -33.14
N PRO A 285 16.99 12.02 -32.84
CA PRO A 285 18.18 12.87 -32.99
C PRO A 285 18.42 13.28 -34.46
#